data_de4c0231d93c1531c2dd76f863f391f0
#
_entry.id   de4c0231d93c1531c2dd76f863f391f0
#
_cell.length_a   1.000
_cell.length_b   1.000
_cell.length_c   1.000
_cell.angle_alpha   90.00
_cell.angle_beta   90.00
_cell.angle_gamma   90.00
#
_symmetry.space_group_name_H-M   'P 1'
#
loop_
_entity.id
_entity.type
_entity.pdbx_description
1 polymer ?
#
loop_
_entity_poly.entity_id
_entity_poly.type
_entity_poly.pdbx_seq_one_letter_code
_entity_poly.pdbx_strand_id
1 'polypeptide(L)'
;MNLVEQLKIKSDQVAYSQCEVINEIVLSFKQYLDSGKFERYLKDSIYEEELKSRAKTLRFAFWEHKSGCSNTHFTIAGWYFDVDQNAADPYSYKGVRLKDIQKSVIDHCLQYLYEKLNLMGFTFCPTPTKYEIHPRLKVLEGEIKIGW
;
A
#
# COMPACT_ATOMS: atom_id res chain seq x y z
N MET A 1 11.91 -30.74 -23.52
CA MET A 1 11.91 -29.27 -23.32
C MET A 1 13.35 -28.82 -23.10
N ASN A 2 13.83 -27.84 -23.86
CA ASN A 2 15.18 -27.31 -23.68
C ASN A 2 15.25 -26.32 -22.50
N LEU A 3 16.46 -25.93 -22.12
CA LEU A 3 16.67 -25.06 -20.99
C LEU A 3 16.00 -23.70 -21.15
N VAL A 4 16.06 -23.12 -22.38
CA VAL A 4 15.44 -21.81 -22.63
C VAL A 4 13.93 -21.86 -22.46
N GLU A 5 13.29 -22.92 -22.95
CA GLU A 5 11.85 -23.12 -22.75
C GLU A 5 11.49 -23.27 -21.29
N GLN A 6 12.28 -24.00 -20.52
CA GLN A 6 12.09 -24.15 -19.07
C GLN A 6 12.22 -22.80 -18.36
N LEU A 7 13.20 -21.99 -18.72
CA LEU A 7 13.41 -20.66 -18.14
C LEU A 7 12.26 -19.71 -18.47
N LYS A 8 11.72 -19.76 -19.68
CA LYS A 8 10.56 -18.94 -20.08
C LYS A 8 9.32 -19.30 -19.27
N ILE A 9 9.00 -20.58 -19.12
CA ILE A 9 7.86 -21.03 -18.32
C ILE A 9 7.99 -20.54 -16.88
N LYS A 10 9.16 -20.69 -16.29
CA LYS A 10 9.43 -20.29 -14.92
C LYS A 10 9.32 -18.77 -14.74
N SER A 11 9.82 -18.00 -15.69
CA SER A 11 9.72 -16.54 -15.70
C SER A 11 8.26 -16.09 -15.81
N ASP A 12 7.48 -16.68 -16.68
CA ASP A 12 6.06 -16.39 -16.86
C ASP A 12 5.25 -16.70 -15.59
N GLN A 13 5.54 -17.82 -14.94
CA GLN A 13 4.92 -18.20 -13.66
C GLN A 13 5.23 -17.19 -12.55
N VAL A 14 6.48 -16.73 -12.44
CA VAL A 14 6.87 -15.73 -11.45
C VAL A 14 6.13 -14.40 -11.70
N ALA A 15 6.10 -13.93 -12.95
CA ALA A 15 5.39 -12.72 -13.32
C ALA A 15 3.88 -12.82 -13.01
N TYR A 16 3.26 -13.96 -13.32
CA TYR A 16 1.85 -14.21 -13.01
C TYR A 16 1.58 -14.18 -11.51
N SER A 17 2.43 -14.83 -10.70
CA SER A 17 2.31 -14.85 -9.24
C SER A 17 2.42 -13.44 -8.64
N GLN A 18 3.34 -12.62 -9.15
CA GLN A 18 3.45 -11.23 -8.70
C GLN A 18 2.18 -10.44 -9.00
N CYS A 19 1.64 -10.55 -10.21
CA CYS A 19 0.39 -9.89 -10.58
C CYS A 19 -0.79 -10.32 -9.69
N GLU A 20 -0.91 -11.59 -9.40
CA GLU A 20 -1.94 -12.11 -8.50
C GLU A 20 -1.84 -11.52 -7.10
N VAL A 21 -0.64 -11.50 -6.54
CA VAL A 21 -0.41 -10.97 -5.19
C VAL A 21 -0.67 -9.46 -5.15
N ILE A 22 -0.20 -8.71 -6.14
CA ILE A 22 -0.48 -7.28 -6.25
C ILE A 22 -1.99 -7.04 -6.27
N ASN A 23 -2.71 -7.75 -7.13
CA ASN A 23 -4.16 -7.60 -7.26
C ASN A 23 -4.90 -7.94 -5.97
N GLU A 24 -4.48 -8.99 -5.26
CA GLU A 24 -5.08 -9.37 -3.99
C GLU A 24 -4.91 -8.30 -2.92
N ILE A 25 -3.71 -7.74 -2.80
CA ILE A 25 -3.42 -6.68 -1.82
C ILE A 25 -4.19 -5.40 -2.18
N VAL A 26 -4.16 -5.01 -3.44
CA VAL A 26 -4.87 -3.80 -3.92
C VAL A 26 -6.38 -3.96 -3.75
N LEU A 27 -6.94 -5.15 -3.99
CA LEU A 27 -8.35 -5.43 -3.76
C LEU A 27 -8.73 -5.26 -2.29
N SER A 28 -7.89 -5.69 -1.38
CA SER A 28 -8.09 -5.46 0.06
C SER A 28 -8.20 -3.97 0.39
N PHE A 29 -7.33 -3.15 -0.20
CA PHE A 29 -7.40 -1.70 -0.03
C PHE A 29 -8.69 -1.11 -0.63
N LYS A 30 -9.08 -1.54 -1.81
CA LYS A 30 -10.33 -1.13 -2.46
C LYS A 30 -11.55 -1.43 -1.58
N GLN A 31 -11.59 -2.62 -1.01
CA GLN A 31 -12.65 -3.03 -0.08
C GLN A 31 -12.67 -2.14 1.16
N TYR A 32 -11.51 -1.78 1.69
CA TYR A 32 -11.39 -0.83 2.79
C TYR A 32 -12.00 0.53 2.42
N LEU A 33 -11.69 1.07 1.26
CA LEU A 33 -12.24 2.34 0.79
C LEU A 33 -13.77 2.31 0.67
N ASP A 34 -14.33 1.19 0.25
CA ASP A 34 -15.77 1.05 -0.01
C ASP A 34 -16.58 0.55 1.20
N SER A 35 -15.91 0.10 2.26
CA SER A 35 -16.55 -0.48 3.45
C SER A 35 -17.11 0.54 4.45
N GLY A 36 -16.86 1.83 4.24
CA GLY A 36 -17.16 2.88 5.22
C GLY A 36 -16.09 3.08 6.30
N LYS A 37 -15.13 2.19 6.41
CA LYS A 37 -14.02 2.32 7.38
C LYS A 37 -13.11 3.48 7.06
N PHE A 38 -12.85 3.73 5.78
CA PHE A 38 -12.06 4.88 5.35
C PHE A 38 -12.75 6.19 5.69
N GLU A 39 -14.04 6.30 5.40
CA GLU A 39 -14.83 7.49 5.75
C GLU A 39 -14.81 7.75 7.25
N ARG A 40 -14.96 6.70 8.06
CA ARG A 40 -14.86 6.80 9.52
C ARG A 40 -13.47 7.26 9.95
N TYR A 41 -12.42 6.69 9.36
CA TYR A 41 -11.04 7.11 9.61
C TYR A 41 -10.85 8.59 9.34
N LEU A 42 -11.36 9.10 8.21
CA LEU A 42 -11.28 10.52 7.88
C LEU A 42 -12.05 11.39 8.87
N LYS A 43 -13.26 11.00 9.23
CA LYS A 43 -14.08 11.73 10.20
C LYS A 43 -13.38 11.82 11.55
N ASP A 44 -12.86 10.71 12.05
CA ASP A 44 -12.17 10.66 13.33
C ASP A 44 -10.86 11.47 13.31
N SER A 45 -10.13 11.45 12.17
CA SER A 45 -8.86 12.15 12.02
C SER A 45 -9.01 13.64 11.80
N ILE A 46 -10.09 14.09 11.17
CA ILE A 46 -10.34 15.49 10.82
C ILE A 46 -11.03 16.23 11.97
N TYR A 47 -11.64 15.49 12.88
CA TYR A 47 -12.46 16.07 13.94
C TYR A 47 -11.66 16.97 14.89
N GLU A 48 -12.31 18.05 15.38
CA GLU A 48 -11.77 19.02 16.33
C GLU A 48 -10.66 19.93 15.78
N GLU A 49 -9.40 19.66 16.11
CA GLU A 49 -8.28 20.57 15.82
C GLU A 49 -7.98 20.69 14.33
N GLU A 50 -8.13 19.61 13.59
CA GLU A 50 -7.81 19.59 12.17
C GLU A 50 -8.87 20.29 11.31
N LEU A 51 -10.10 20.37 11.76
CA LEU A 51 -11.13 21.17 11.11
C LEU A 51 -10.72 22.64 10.97
N LYS A 52 -9.98 23.16 11.93
CA LYS A 52 -9.52 24.57 11.92
C LYS A 52 -8.48 24.82 10.83
N SER A 53 -7.65 23.84 10.54
CA SER A 53 -6.60 23.98 9.53
C SER A 53 -7.10 23.69 8.11
N ARG A 54 -8.23 23.03 7.97
CA ARG A 54 -8.80 22.60 6.68
C ARG A 54 -7.80 21.82 5.81
N ALA A 55 -6.93 21.10 6.47
CA ALA A 55 -5.95 20.27 5.79
C ALA A 55 -5.60 19.05 6.63
N LYS A 56 -5.31 17.95 5.96
CA LYS A 56 -4.88 16.71 6.57
C LYS A 56 -3.80 16.05 5.71
N THR A 57 -2.81 15.50 6.35
CA THR A 57 -1.80 14.67 5.69
C THR A 57 -2.15 13.19 5.86
N LEU A 58 -2.32 12.51 4.75
CA LEU A 58 -2.51 11.07 4.73
C LEU A 58 -1.15 10.42 4.43
N ARG A 59 -0.76 9.45 5.25
CA ARG A 59 0.50 8.75 5.12
C ARG A 59 0.31 7.40 4.47
N PHE A 60 1.33 6.96 3.75
CA PHE A 60 1.41 5.62 3.22
C PHE A 60 2.83 5.08 3.34
N ALA A 61 2.95 3.78 3.53
CA ALA A 61 4.25 3.13 3.60
C ALA A 61 4.15 1.62 3.36
N PHE A 62 5.24 1.09 2.87
CA PHE A 62 5.57 -0.33 2.98
C PHE A 62 6.63 -0.46 4.07
N TRP A 63 6.36 -1.22 5.10
CA TRP A 63 7.27 -1.39 6.22
C TRP A 63 7.75 -2.82 6.33
N GLU A 64 9.06 -2.97 6.51
CA GLU A 64 9.70 -4.23 6.76
C GLU A 64 10.48 -4.09 8.07
N HIS A 65 10.08 -4.83 9.07
CA HIS A 65 10.76 -4.83 10.35
C HIS A 65 11.74 -6.01 10.44
N LYS A 66 12.95 -5.72 10.84
CA LYS A 66 14.03 -6.72 10.90
C LYS A 66 14.21 -7.37 12.26
N SER A 67 13.56 -6.88 13.29
CA SER A 67 13.69 -7.42 14.65
C SER A 67 12.46 -8.20 15.05
N GLY A 68 12.66 -9.43 15.35
CA GLY A 68 11.81 -10.53 15.84
C GLY A 68 10.36 -10.38 16.31
N CYS A 69 9.78 -9.20 16.30
CA CYS A 69 8.39 -8.96 16.72
C CYS A 69 7.56 -8.20 15.71
N SER A 70 8.03 -8.09 14.49
CA SER A 70 7.43 -7.12 13.59
C SER A 70 7.23 -7.68 12.20
N ASN A 71 6.14 -7.33 11.62
CA ASN A 71 5.63 -7.84 10.38
C ASN A 71 6.00 -6.94 9.22
N THR A 72 6.15 -7.56 8.07
CA THR A 72 6.12 -6.82 6.81
C THR A 72 4.68 -6.40 6.55
N HIS A 73 4.46 -5.13 6.28
CA HIS A 73 3.11 -4.63 6.07
C HIS A 73 3.04 -3.41 5.16
N PHE A 74 1.87 -3.21 4.58
CA PHE A 74 1.49 -1.98 3.92
C PHE A 74 0.53 -1.20 4.80
N THR A 75 0.66 0.12 4.82
CA THR A 75 -0.29 1.02 5.48
C THR A 75 -0.58 2.22 4.60
N ILE A 76 -1.84 2.55 4.43
CA ILE A 76 -2.27 3.71 3.66
C ILE A 76 -3.53 4.29 4.31
N ALA A 77 -3.45 5.51 4.83
CA ALA A 77 -4.61 6.26 5.32
C ALA A 77 -5.55 5.41 6.21
N GLY A 78 -4.99 4.76 7.21
CA GLY A 78 -5.74 3.93 8.15
C GLY A 78 -5.97 2.48 7.72
N TRP A 79 -5.71 2.15 6.47
CA TRP A 79 -5.71 0.76 6.01
C TRP A 79 -4.40 0.09 6.37
N TYR A 80 -4.50 -1.20 6.66
CA TYR A 80 -3.37 -2.01 7.05
C TYR A 80 -3.47 -3.39 6.42
N PHE A 81 -2.43 -3.80 5.69
CA PHE A 81 -2.29 -5.16 5.18
C PHE A 81 -1.04 -5.78 5.77
N ASP A 82 -1.22 -6.84 6.51
CA ASP A 82 -0.17 -7.49 7.29
C ASP A 82 0.05 -8.93 6.84
N VAL A 83 1.31 -9.33 6.79
CA VAL A 83 1.68 -10.73 6.54
C VAL A 83 1.69 -11.46 7.86
N ASP A 84 1.16 -12.69 7.88
CA ASP A 84 1.08 -13.52 9.07
C ASP A 84 2.46 -13.65 9.74
N GLN A 85 2.52 -13.29 11.04
CA GLN A 85 3.71 -13.39 11.88
C GLN A 85 4.26 -14.81 11.98
N ASN A 86 3.39 -15.80 11.83
CA ASN A 86 3.74 -17.21 11.94
C ASN A 86 4.13 -17.83 10.61
N ALA A 87 4.14 -17.04 9.52
CA ALA A 87 4.61 -17.50 8.24
C ALA A 87 6.10 -17.86 8.30
N ALA A 88 6.49 -18.88 7.59
CA ALA A 88 7.89 -19.32 7.52
C ALA A 88 8.81 -18.21 6.97
N ASP A 89 8.27 -17.36 6.10
CA ASP A 89 8.97 -16.18 5.56
C ASP A 89 8.05 -14.94 5.71
N PRO A 90 8.28 -14.09 6.73
CA PRO A 90 7.45 -12.90 6.95
C PRO A 90 7.68 -11.79 5.93
N TYR A 91 8.65 -11.93 5.03
CA TYR A 91 8.98 -10.94 4.00
C TYR A 91 8.35 -11.26 2.65
N SER A 92 7.68 -12.41 2.55
CA SER A 92 7.03 -12.87 1.34
C SER A 92 5.56 -13.20 1.62
N TYR A 93 4.74 -13.06 0.58
CA TYR A 93 3.34 -13.43 0.62
C TYR A 93 3.03 -14.30 -0.59
N LYS A 94 2.55 -15.51 -0.35
CA LYS A 94 2.26 -16.50 -1.40
C LYS A 94 3.41 -16.70 -2.39
N GLY A 95 4.64 -16.76 -1.85
CA GLY A 95 5.85 -16.96 -2.64
C GLY A 95 6.41 -15.74 -3.34
N VAL A 96 5.76 -14.58 -3.20
CA VAL A 96 6.21 -13.32 -3.78
C VAL A 96 6.83 -12.44 -2.70
N ARG A 97 8.05 -11.98 -2.95
CA ARG A 97 8.75 -11.09 -2.04
C ARG A 97 8.10 -9.71 -2.08
N LEU A 98 7.59 -9.24 -0.94
CA LEU A 98 6.83 -8.00 -0.87
C LEU A 98 7.64 -6.77 -1.25
N LYS A 99 8.93 -6.77 -0.96
CA LYS A 99 9.85 -5.69 -1.33
C LYS A 99 9.93 -5.49 -2.85
N ASP A 100 9.79 -6.55 -3.62
CA ASP A 100 9.84 -6.50 -5.08
C ASP A 100 8.58 -5.89 -5.71
N ILE A 101 7.48 -5.88 -4.98
CA ILE A 101 6.18 -5.36 -5.45
C ILE A 101 5.72 -4.11 -4.71
N GLN A 102 6.50 -3.59 -3.77
CA GLN A 102 6.06 -2.48 -2.91
C GLN A 102 5.61 -1.25 -3.71
N LYS A 103 6.39 -0.85 -4.70
CA LYS A 103 6.05 0.33 -5.52
C LYS A 103 4.78 0.11 -6.32
N SER A 104 4.63 -1.05 -6.93
CA SER A 104 3.47 -1.38 -7.73
C SER A 104 2.19 -1.40 -6.89
N VAL A 105 2.24 -2.01 -5.72
CA VAL A 105 1.10 -2.05 -4.78
C VAL A 105 0.70 -0.63 -4.37
N ILE A 106 1.66 0.15 -3.92
CA ILE A 106 1.38 1.52 -3.43
C ILE A 106 0.85 2.39 -4.56
N ASP A 107 1.46 2.37 -5.74
CA ASP A 107 1.01 3.17 -6.88
C ASP A 107 -0.44 2.85 -7.27
N HIS A 108 -0.81 1.57 -7.30
CA HIS A 108 -2.19 1.17 -7.59
C HIS A 108 -3.16 1.58 -6.48
N CYS A 109 -2.77 1.44 -5.23
CA CYS A 109 -3.59 1.87 -4.11
C CYS A 109 -3.82 3.39 -4.12
N LEU A 110 -2.78 4.17 -4.41
CA LEU A 110 -2.90 5.63 -4.50
C LEU A 110 -3.87 6.05 -5.61
N GLN A 111 -3.87 5.36 -6.73
CA GLN A 111 -4.82 5.59 -7.82
C GLN A 111 -6.27 5.50 -7.32
N TYR A 112 -6.61 4.42 -6.62
CA TYR A 112 -7.94 4.23 -6.04
C TYR A 112 -8.25 5.23 -4.92
N LEU A 113 -7.24 5.59 -4.13
CA LEU A 113 -7.40 6.60 -3.09
C LEU A 113 -7.76 7.96 -3.70
N TYR A 114 -7.08 8.38 -4.76
CA TYR A 114 -7.38 9.64 -5.44
C TYR A 114 -8.80 9.64 -6.02
N GLU A 115 -9.23 8.57 -6.64
CA GLU A 115 -10.59 8.44 -7.14
C GLU A 115 -11.62 8.60 -6.00
N LYS A 116 -11.38 7.93 -4.87
CA LYS A 116 -12.27 8.01 -3.71
C LYS A 116 -12.31 9.41 -3.12
N LEU A 117 -11.17 10.05 -2.93
CA LEU A 117 -11.09 11.42 -2.43
C LEU A 117 -11.82 12.41 -3.34
N ASN A 118 -11.68 12.25 -4.63
CA ASN A 118 -12.40 13.08 -5.62
C ASN A 118 -13.91 12.90 -5.49
N LEU A 119 -14.40 11.68 -5.37
CA LEU A 119 -15.83 11.39 -5.18
C LEU A 119 -16.37 11.97 -3.87
N MET A 120 -15.54 12.03 -2.84
CA MET A 120 -15.92 12.60 -1.54
C MET A 120 -15.84 14.13 -1.51
N GLY A 121 -15.33 14.76 -2.55
CA GLY A 121 -15.24 16.22 -2.66
C GLY A 121 -13.99 16.86 -2.06
N PHE A 122 -12.99 16.07 -1.68
CA PHE A 122 -11.73 16.62 -1.19
C PHE A 122 -10.90 17.22 -2.31
N THR A 123 -10.14 18.26 -1.97
CA THR A 123 -9.08 18.79 -2.83
C THR A 123 -7.77 18.09 -2.49
N PHE A 124 -6.96 17.81 -3.50
CA PHE A 124 -5.65 17.17 -3.32
C PHE A 124 -4.80 17.39 -4.57
N CYS A 125 -3.48 17.28 -4.39
CA CYS A 125 -2.56 17.23 -5.52
C CYS A 125 -2.51 15.77 -6.02
N PRO A 126 -2.60 15.51 -7.34
CA PRO A 126 -2.56 14.14 -7.88
C PRO A 126 -1.22 13.45 -7.75
N THR A 127 -0.21 14.14 -7.24
CA THR A 127 1.10 13.57 -6.92
C THR A 127 1.34 13.68 -5.42
N PRO A 128 1.95 12.68 -4.78
CA PRO A 128 2.31 12.76 -3.37
C PRO A 128 3.21 13.96 -3.07
N THR A 129 3.02 14.59 -1.92
CA THR A 129 3.90 15.65 -1.43
C THR A 129 5.25 15.09 -0.97
N LYS A 130 5.27 13.81 -0.61
CA LYS A 130 6.46 13.06 -0.28
C LYS A 130 6.30 11.65 -0.85
N TYR A 131 7.29 11.15 -1.54
CA TYR A 131 7.29 9.80 -2.12
C TYR A 131 8.75 9.38 -2.30
N GLU A 132 9.28 8.59 -1.37
CA GLU A 132 10.69 8.25 -1.36
C GLU A 132 10.95 6.87 -0.76
N ILE A 133 12.07 6.26 -1.14
CA ILE A 133 12.57 5.04 -0.53
C ILE A 133 13.50 5.43 0.62
N HIS A 134 13.20 4.95 1.83
CA HIS A 134 14.02 5.18 2.99
C HIS A 134 15.45 4.67 2.74
N PRO A 135 16.49 5.49 2.95
CA PRO A 135 17.87 5.15 2.55
C PRO A 135 18.44 3.93 3.26
N ARG A 136 18.05 3.68 4.50
CA ARG A 136 18.57 2.55 5.30
C ARG A 136 17.69 1.30 5.17
N LEU A 137 16.39 1.47 5.30
CA LEU A 137 15.43 0.36 5.37
C LEU A 137 14.99 -0.13 3.99
N LYS A 138 15.22 0.69 2.95
CA LYS A 138 14.79 0.40 1.57
C LYS A 138 13.28 0.18 1.44
N VAL A 139 12.51 0.80 2.33
CA VAL A 139 11.05 0.78 2.33
C VAL A 139 10.51 2.05 1.71
N LEU A 140 9.45 1.90 0.94
CA LEU A 140 8.79 3.01 0.28
C LEU A 140 7.84 3.69 1.26
N GLU A 141 7.90 5.02 1.34
CA GLU A 141 7.03 5.81 2.19
C GLU A 141 6.67 7.15 1.55
N GLY A 142 5.58 7.72 1.97
CA GLY A 142 5.18 9.02 1.47
C GLY A 142 3.95 9.59 2.15
N GLU A 143 3.56 10.75 1.64
CA GLU A 143 2.46 11.52 2.18
C GLU A 143 1.63 12.16 1.06
N ILE A 144 0.33 12.28 1.30
CA ILE A 144 -0.62 13.00 0.45
C ILE A 144 -1.30 14.05 1.31
N LYS A 145 -1.34 15.28 0.84
CA LYS A 145 -2.06 16.35 1.52
C LYS A 145 -3.45 16.50 0.91
N ILE A 146 -4.47 16.49 1.75
CA ILE A 146 -5.86 16.71 1.35
C ILE A 146 -6.41 17.97 2.01
N GLY A 147 -7.39 18.59 1.37
CA GLY A 147 -8.08 19.77 1.88
C GLY A 147 -9.60 19.68 1.68
N TRP A 148 -10.31 20.50 2.39
CA TRP A 148 -11.77 20.58 2.31
C TRP A 148 -12.30 22.00 2.47
#